data_9ac028f488cb1cb9941d01da3d24c64a
#
_entry.id   9ac028f488cb1cb9941d01da3d24c64a
#
_cell.length_a   1.000
_cell.length_b   1.000
_cell.length_c   1.000
_cell.angle_alpha   90.00
_cell.angle_beta   90.00
_cell.angle_gamma   90.00
#
_symmetry.space_group_name_H-M   'P 1'
#
loop_
_entity.id
_entity.type
_entity.pdbx_description
1 polymer ?
#
loop_
_entity_poly.entity_id
_entity_poly.type
_entity_poly.pdbx_seq_one_letter_code
_entity_poly.pdbx_strand_id
1 'polypeptide(L)'
;DVAGQDEAKESLTEIVDFLHYPEKYAKIGAKLPKGALLVGPPGTGKTLLAKAVAGEADVPFFSLAGSDFVEMFVGVGASRVRDLFKEATKQAPCIIFIDEIDAIGKSRDSKYGGGNDEREQTLNQLLAEMDGFDSSKGIFILAATNRPEVLDKALLRPGRLDRRITVDRPDKKGRIETLKVHSKDV
;
A
#
# COMPACT_ATOMS: atom_id res chain seq x y z
N ASP A 1 13.16 -17.10 -3.52
CA ASP A 1 14.17 -17.20 -4.36
C ASP A 1 14.66 -15.97 -5.15
N VAL A 2 15.80 -16.10 -5.85
CA VAL A 2 16.48 -14.98 -6.49
C VAL A 2 15.61 -14.28 -7.52
N ALA A 3 14.88 -15.05 -8.32
CA ALA A 3 14.00 -14.50 -9.35
C ALA A 3 12.87 -13.64 -8.77
N GLY A 4 12.25 -14.10 -7.68
CA GLY A 4 11.19 -13.35 -7.02
C GLY A 4 11.69 -12.06 -6.39
N GLN A 5 12.91 -12.07 -5.86
CA GLN A 5 13.52 -10.87 -5.29
C GLN A 5 13.86 -9.84 -6.36
N ASP A 6 14.30 -10.30 -7.54
CA ASP A 6 14.59 -9.40 -8.65
C ASP A 6 13.32 -8.72 -9.17
N GLU A 7 12.22 -9.46 -9.28
CA GLU A 7 10.94 -8.89 -9.68
C GLU A 7 10.45 -7.85 -8.66
N ALA A 8 10.61 -8.13 -7.37
CA ALA A 8 10.25 -7.19 -6.31
C ALA A 8 11.08 -5.92 -6.42
N LYS A 9 12.39 -6.05 -6.65
CA LYS A 9 13.28 -4.89 -6.83
C LYS A 9 12.88 -4.04 -8.02
N GLU A 10 12.58 -4.67 -9.15
CA GLU A 10 12.14 -3.95 -10.34
C GLU A 10 10.85 -3.18 -10.09
N SER A 11 9.88 -3.82 -9.45
CA SER A 11 8.61 -3.16 -9.11
C SER A 11 8.83 -1.96 -8.19
N LEU A 12 9.68 -2.10 -7.19
CA LEU A 12 9.97 -1.02 -6.25
C LEU A 12 10.72 0.12 -6.92
N THR A 13 11.64 -0.20 -7.83
CA THR A 13 12.37 0.80 -8.60
C THR A 13 11.42 1.62 -9.47
N GLU A 14 10.45 0.96 -10.11
CA GLU A 14 9.43 1.64 -10.91
C GLU A 14 8.60 2.59 -10.06
N ILE A 15 8.23 2.18 -8.85
CA ILE A 15 7.46 3.01 -7.93
C ILE A 15 8.27 4.25 -7.53
N VAL A 16 9.54 4.09 -7.23
CA VAL A 16 10.43 5.21 -6.90
C VAL A 16 10.51 6.18 -8.07
N ASP A 17 10.70 5.67 -9.28
CA ASP A 17 10.78 6.51 -10.47
C ASP A 17 9.46 7.26 -10.72
N PHE A 18 8.33 6.58 -10.57
CA PHE A 18 7.02 7.21 -10.70
C PHE A 18 6.84 8.36 -9.69
N LEU A 19 7.24 8.14 -8.43
CA LEU A 19 7.09 9.15 -7.39
C LEU A 19 8.03 10.34 -7.58
N HIS A 20 9.21 10.12 -8.16
CA HIS A 20 10.12 11.19 -8.50
C HIS A 20 9.62 12.04 -9.66
N TYR A 21 9.02 11.41 -10.66
CA TYR A 21 8.64 12.06 -11.92
C TYR A 21 7.20 11.72 -12.33
N PRO A 22 6.21 12.05 -11.48
CA PRO A 22 4.83 11.66 -11.80
C PRO A 22 4.31 12.29 -13.09
N GLU A 23 4.76 13.49 -13.42
CA GLU A 23 4.36 14.19 -14.65
C GLU A 23 4.86 13.48 -15.92
N LYS A 24 6.03 12.87 -15.85
CA LYS A 24 6.60 12.11 -16.95
C LYS A 24 5.66 10.98 -17.38
N TYR A 25 5.10 10.27 -16.42
CA TYR A 25 4.19 9.17 -16.69
C TYR A 25 2.84 9.66 -17.22
N ALA A 26 2.38 10.80 -16.73
CA ALA A 26 1.13 11.40 -17.21
C ALA A 26 1.24 11.83 -18.67
N LYS A 27 2.39 12.39 -19.07
CA LYS A 27 2.61 12.91 -20.43
C LYS A 27 2.63 11.83 -21.48
N ILE A 28 3.15 10.65 -21.16
CA ILE A 28 3.23 9.56 -22.15
C ILE A 28 1.94 8.74 -22.23
N GLY A 29 0.89 9.16 -21.52
CA GLY A 29 -0.39 8.47 -21.54
C GLY A 29 -0.36 7.07 -20.97
N ALA A 30 0.69 6.74 -20.23
CA ALA A 30 0.80 5.44 -19.60
C ALA A 30 -0.26 5.30 -18.51
N LYS A 31 -0.77 4.08 -18.34
CA LYS A 31 -1.67 3.78 -17.23
C LYS A 31 -0.88 3.90 -15.93
N LEU A 32 -1.22 4.90 -15.13
CA LEU A 32 -0.48 5.17 -13.89
C LEU A 32 -0.79 4.14 -12.82
N PRO A 33 0.23 3.61 -12.15
CA PRO A 33 -0.01 2.71 -11.02
C PRO A 33 -0.61 3.49 -9.86
N LYS A 34 -1.61 2.90 -9.20
CA LYS A 34 -2.22 3.50 -8.01
C LYS A 34 -1.79 2.81 -6.74
N GLY A 35 -1.50 1.52 -6.78
CA GLY A 35 -1.13 0.81 -5.58
C GLY A 35 -0.56 -0.56 -5.82
N ALA A 36 0.06 -1.09 -4.77
CA ALA A 36 0.62 -2.44 -4.77
C ALA A 36 0.37 -3.09 -3.42
N LEU A 37 0.27 -4.41 -3.44
CA LEU A 37 0.08 -5.22 -2.24
C LEU A 37 1.39 -5.92 -1.91
N LEU A 38 1.94 -5.62 -0.75
CA LEU A 38 3.10 -6.32 -0.21
C LEU A 38 2.62 -7.55 0.55
N VAL A 39 3.01 -8.73 0.08
CA VAL A 39 2.59 -9.99 0.67
C VAL A 39 3.78 -10.70 1.25
N GLY A 40 3.67 -11.14 2.49
CA GLY A 40 4.73 -11.90 3.13
C GLY A 40 4.41 -12.19 4.58
N PRO A 41 5.10 -13.17 5.19
CA PRO A 41 4.88 -13.50 6.58
C PRO A 41 5.21 -12.35 7.52
N PRO A 42 4.69 -12.37 8.76
CA PRO A 42 5.07 -11.38 9.76
C PRO A 42 6.59 -11.35 9.96
N GLY A 43 7.14 -10.18 10.21
CA GLY A 43 8.57 -10.04 10.47
C GLY A 43 9.45 -10.04 9.23
N THR A 44 8.87 -9.90 8.03
CA THR A 44 9.66 -9.83 6.80
C THR A 44 10.17 -8.42 6.49
N GLY A 45 9.74 -7.41 7.28
CA GLY A 45 10.18 -6.03 7.09
C GLY A 45 9.39 -5.25 6.05
N LYS A 46 8.13 -5.59 5.85
CA LYS A 46 7.27 -4.88 4.89
C LYS A 46 7.17 -3.38 5.18
N THR A 47 7.06 -3.02 6.47
CA THR A 47 7.02 -1.62 6.90
C THR A 47 8.33 -0.90 6.57
N LEU A 48 9.45 -1.54 6.88
CA LEU A 48 10.77 -0.96 6.59
C LEU A 48 10.97 -0.78 5.09
N LEU A 49 10.50 -1.73 4.31
CA LEU A 49 10.59 -1.65 2.86
C LEU A 49 9.79 -0.47 2.32
N ALA A 50 8.57 -0.27 2.81
CA ALA A 50 7.74 0.87 2.42
C ALA A 50 8.40 2.20 2.78
N LYS A 51 8.98 2.29 3.98
CA LYS A 51 9.71 3.48 4.41
C LYS A 51 10.94 3.74 3.54
N ALA A 52 11.64 2.67 3.16
CA ALA A 52 12.81 2.80 2.31
C ALA A 52 12.44 3.33 0.93
N VAL A 53 11.33 2.88 0.37
CA VAL A 53 10.84 3.38 -0.91
C VAL A 53 10.51 4.87 -0.82
N ALA A 54 9.82 5.29 0.23
CA ALA A 54 9.49 6.70 0.43
C ALA A 54 10.74 7.55 0.60
N GLY A 55 11.73 7.05 1.36
CA GLY A 55 12.99 7.76 1.57
C GLY A 55 13.80 7.90 0.29
N GLU A 56 13.85 6.85 -0.52
CA GLU A 56 14.57 6.88 -1.78
C GLU A 56 13.90 7.80 -2.80
N ALA A 57 12.57 7.84 -2.80
CA ALA A 57 11.81 8.74 -3.66
C ALA A 57 11.78 10.18 -3.11
N ASP A 58 12.22 10.37 -1.88
CA ASP A 58 12.20 11.66 -1.18
C ASP A 58 10.79 12.27 -1.12
N VAL A 59 9.84 11.45 -0.70
CA VAL A 59 8.45 11.87 -0.57
C VAL A 59 7.92 11.58 0.83
N PRO A 60 6.88 12.33 1.27
CA PRO A 60 6.24 12.06 2.56
C PRO A 60 5.66 10.64 2.62
N PHE A 61 5.63 10.12 3.84
CA PHE A 61 5.15 8.78 4.14
C PHE A 61 4.02 8.86 5.15
N PHE A 62 2.84 8.44 4.75
CA PHE A 62 1.67 8.36 5.62
C PHE A 62 1.40 6.89 5.93
N SER A 63 1.17 6.59 7.19
CA SER A 63 0.98 5.20 7.62
C SER A 63 -0.27 5.05 8.46
N LEU A 64 -0.99 3.97 8.20
CA LEU A 64 -2.06 3.54 9.09
C LEU A 64 -2.04 2.02 9.20
N ALA A 65 -2.48 1.51 10.33
CA ALA A 65 -2.62 0.08 10.55
C ALA A 65 -4.09 -0.29 10.53
N GLY A 66 -4.44 -1.29 9.70
CA GLY A 66 -5.82 -1.74 9.61
C GLY A 66 -6.41 -2.17 10.94
N SER A 67 -5.58 -2.75 11.81
CA SER A 67 -6.02 -3.16 13.15
C SER A 67 -6.53 -2.00 14.01
N ASP A 68 -6.07 -0.78 13.76
CA ASP A 68 -6.52 0.39 14.51
C ASP A 68 -7.99 0.73 14.24
N PHE A 69 -8.56 0.21 13.17
CA PHE A 69 -9.95 0.50 12.79
C PHE A 69 -10.96 -0.51 13.31
N VAL A 70 -10.48 -1.63 13.88
CA VAL A 70 -11.36 -2.74 14.29
C VAL A 70 -12.16 -2.42 15.55
N GLU A 71 -11.63 -1.57 16.41
CA GLU A 71 -12.23 -1.24 17.70
C GLU A 71 -12.87 0.14 17.75
N MET A 72 -13.05 0.78 16.60
CA MET A 72 -13.59 2.13 16.55
C MET A 72 -15.11 2.15 16.51
N PHE A 73 -15.68 3.27 16.95
CA PHE A 73 -17.11 3.51 16.84
C PHE A 73 -17.52 3.64 15.37
N VAL A 74 -18.79 3.35 15.09
CA VAL A 74 -19.32 3.39 13.73
C VAL A 74 -19.04 4.75 13.08
N GLY A 75 -18.50 4.70 11.87
CA GLY A 75 -18.18 5.89 11.08
C GLY A 75 -16.84 6.53 11.35
N VAL A 76 -16.20 6.23 12.48
CA VAL A 76 -14.90 6.83 12.84
C VAL A 76 -13.80 6.33 11.92
N GLY A 77 -13.80 5.02 11.62
CA GLY A 77 -12.81 4.45 10.72
C GLY A 77 -12.88 5.05 9.33
N ALA A 78 -14.09 5.19 8.79
CA ALA A 78 -14.30 5.80 7.48
C ALA A 78 -13.86 7.26 7.44
N SER A 79 -14.16 8.03 8.50
CA SER A 79 -13.70 9.42 8.63
C SER A 79 -12.18 9.51 8.64
N ARG A 80 -11.51 8.62 9.35
CA ARG A 80 -10.04 8.63 9.42
C ARG A 80 -9.41 8.31 8.08
N VAL A 81 -9.98 7.38 7.34
CA VAL A 81 -9.51 7.07 5.98
C VAL A 81 -9.65 8.30 5.09
N ARG A 82 -10.82 8.94 5.13
CA ARG A 82 -11.07 10.14 4.33
C ARG A 82 -10.10 11.27 4.67
N ASP A 83 -9.88 11.51 5.97
CA ASP A 83 -8.98 12.57 6.43
C ASP A 83 -7.53 12.29 6.01
N LEU A 84 -7.11 11.03 6.08
CA LEU A 84 -5.77 10.62 5.66
C LEU A 84 -5.55 10.93 4.17
N PHE A 85 -6.49 10.53 3.32
CA PHE A 85 -6.38 10.79 1.88
C PHE A 85 -6.44 12.27 1.55
N LYS A 86 -7.24 13.03 2.28
CA LYS A 86 -7.30 14.49 2.12
C LYS A 86 -5.96 15.12 2.43
N GLU A 87 -5.33 14.71 3.53
CA GLU A 87 -4.01 15.22 3.91
C GLU A 87 -2.93 14.79 2.92
N ALA A 88 -2.97 13.55 2.49
CA ALA A 88 -2.02 13.03 1.51
C ALA A 88 -2.13 13.77 0.17
N THR A 89 -3.33 14.10 -0.25
CA THR A 89 -3.55 14.85 -1.49
C THR A 89 -2.88 16.22 -1.43
N LYS A 90 -2.89 16.86 -0.27
CA LYS A 90 -2.23 18.16 -0.07
C LYS A 90 -0.72 18.05 -0.15
N GLN A 91 -0.15 16.90 0.18
CA GLN A 91 1.29 16.70 0.23
C GLN A 91 1.83 15.78 -0.87
N ALA A 92 1.05 15.58 -1.94
CA ALA A 92 1.51 14.78 -3.07
C ALA A 92 2.73 15.45 -3.75
N PRO A 93 3.70 14.67 -4.26
CA PRO A 93 3.72 13.20 -4.29
C PRO A 93 4.01 12.60 -2.92
N CYS A 94 3.42 11.43 -2.65
CA CYS A 94 3.60 10.77 -1.34
C CYS A 94 3.23 9.28 -1.43
N ILE A 95 3.58 8.55 -0.37
CA ILE A 95 3.17 7.17 -0.20
C ILE A 95 2.20 7.07 0.97
N ILE A 96 1.10 6.36 0.75
CA ILE A 96 0.19 5.94 1.82
C ILE A 96 0.44 4.46 2.06
N PHE A 97 0.91 4.12 3.25
CA PHE A 97 1.15 2.72 3.63
C PHE A 97 0.06 2.24 4.57
N ILE A 98 -0.61 1.15 4.19
CA ILE A 98 -1.68 0.56 4.99
C ILE A 98 -1.21 -0.82 5.44
N ASP A 99 -0.78 -0.92 6.69
CA ASP A 99 -0.35 -2.19 7.26
C ASP A 99 -1.58 -2.98 7.70
N GLU A 100 -1.45 -4.30 7.71
CA GLU A 100 -2.53 -5.19 8.14
C GLU A 100 -3.85 -4.88 7.43
N ILE A 101 -3.79 -4.73 6.10
CA ILE A 101 -4.97 -4.37 5.32
C ILE A 101 -6.09 -5.41 5.45
N ASP A 102 -5.74 -6.66 5.76
CA ASP A 102 -6.72 -7.73 5.97
C ASP A 102 -7.65 -7.46 7.15
N ALA A 103 -7.25 -6.60 8.09
CA ALA A 103 -8.12 -6.25 9.21
C ALA A 103 -9.37 -5.46 8.75
N ILE A 104 -9.25 -4.64 7.71
CA ILE A 104 -10.38 -3.87 7.16
C ILE A 104 -10.84 -4.38 5.80
N GLY A 105 -9.99 -5.11 5.10
CA GLY A 105 -10.25 -5.58 3.73
C GLY A 105 -10.65 -7.03 3.61
N LYS A 106 -11.09 -7.65 4.68
CA LYS A 106 -11.47 -9.06 4.67
C LYS A 106 -12.73 -9.28 3.83
N SER A 107 -12.76 -10.41 3.12
CA SER A 107 -13.87 -10.75 2.24
C SER A 107 -15.22 -10.73 2.95
N ARG A 108 -16.25 -10.24 2.24
CA ARG A 108 -17.63 -10.16 2.74
C ARG A 108 -18.35 -11.50 2.76
N ASP A 109 -17.75 -12.55 2.20
CA ASP A 109 -18.34 -13.89 2.12
C ASP A 109 -18.33 -14.64 3.46
N SER A 110 -17.94 -13.98 4.52
CA SER A 110 -17.97 -14.55 5.85
C SER A 110 -19.42 -14.81 6.26
N LYS A 111 -19.74 -16.05 6.54
CA LYS A 111 -21.09 -16.47 7.00
C LYS A 111 -21.49 -15.84 8.33
N TYR A 112 -20.54 -15.25 9.02
CA TYR A 112 -20.75 -14.62 10.32
C TYR A 112 -20.59 -13.10 10.23
N GLY A 113 -20.69 -12.55 9.02
CA GLY A 113 -20.42 -11.16 8.75
C GLY A 113 -21.45 -10.15 9.22
N GLY A 114 -22.51 -10.59 9.88
CA GLY A 114 -23.56 -9.69 10.30
C GLY A 114 -23.20 -8.69 11.39
N GLY A 115 -21.95 -8.68 11.85
CA GLY A 115 -21.57 -7.84 12.97
C GLY A 115 -20.53 -6.77 12.68
N ASN A 116 -20.17 -6.53 11.40
CA ASN A 116 -19.07 -5.62 11.11
C ASN A 116 -19.43 -4.55 10.09
N ASP A 117 -20.52 -3.84 10.31
CA ASP A 117 -20.90 -2.71 9.48
C ASP A 117 -19.79 -1.66 9.45
N GLU A 118 -19.11 -1.47 10.57
CA GLU A 118 -18.03 -0.51 10.72
C GLU A 118 -16.84 -0.85 9.84
N ARG A 119 -16.42 -2.12 9.84
CA ARG A 119 -15.33 -2.57 8.98
C ARG A 119 -15.72 -2.44 7.51
N GLU A 120 -16.96 -2.77 7.18
CA GLU A 120 -17.47 -2.65 5.81
C GLU A 120 -17.51 -1.19 5.36
N GLN A 121 -17.95 -0.28 6.25
CA GLN A 121 -17.95 1.15 5.95
C GLN A 121 -16.54 1.67 5.73
N THR A 122 -15.58 1.23 6.54
CA THR A 122 -14.18 1.63 6.41
C THR A 122 -13.62 1.13 5.08
N LEU A 123 -13.89 -0.14 4.73
CA LEU A 123 -13.46 -0.69 3.46
C LEU A 123 -14.07 0.07 2.28
N ASN A 124 -15.37 0.35 2.33
CA ASN A 124 -16.04 1.09 1.27
C ASN A 124 -15.47 2.50 1.11
N GLN A 125 -15.14 3.16 2.21
CA GLN A 125 -14.51 4.48 2.15
C GLN A 125 -13.12 4.39 1.54
N LEU A 126 -12.35 3.37 1.91
CA LEU A 126 -11.02 3.15 1.33
C LEU A 126 -11.12 2.95 -0.18
N LEU A 127 -12.03 2.10 -0.63
CA LEU A 127 -12.24 1.85 -2.05
C LEU A 127 -12.63 3.13 -2.80
N ALA A 128 -13.51 3.92 -2.21
CA ALA A 128 -13.93 5.19 -2.80
C ALA A 128 -12.76 6.17 -2.92
N GLU A 129 -11.91 6.25 -1.90
CA GLU A 129 -10.74 7.12 -1.94
C GLU A 129 -9.72 6.63 -2.98
N MET A 130 -9.53 5.31 -3.08
CA MET A 130 -8.63 4.74 -4.08
C MET A 130 -9.07 5.04 -5.51
N ASP A 131 -10.37 5.06 -5.73
CA ASP A 131 -10.92 5.36 -7.05
C ASP A 131 -10.95 6.86 -7.34
N GLY A 132 -11.01 7.67 -6.30
CA GLY A 132 -11.25 9.11 -6.44
C GLY A 132 -10.02 10.00 -6.53
N PHE A 133 -8.85 9.53 -6.11
CA PHE A 133 -7.68 10.40 -6.18
C PHE A 133 -7.07 10.42 -7.57
N ASP A 134 -6.44 11.54 -7.89
CA ASP A 134 -5.77 11.73 -9.17
C ASP A 134 -4.34 11.15 -9.09
N SER A 135 -4.12 10.01 -9.74
CA SER A 135 -2.81 9.36 -9.71
C SER A 135 -1.71 10.17 -10.40
N SER A 136 -2.08 11.15 -11.25
CA SER A 136 -1.07 12.03 -11.88
C SER A 136 -0.35 12.92 -10.85
N LYS A 137 -0.91 13.08 -9.66
CA LYS A 137 -0.28 13.85 -8.59
C LYS A 137 0.79 13.07 -7.84
N GLY A 138 0.93 11.78 -8.11
CA GLY A 138 2.00 10.99 -7.53
C GLY A 138 1.67 10.37 -6.18
N ILE A 139 0.40 10.10 -5.90
CA ILE A 139 0.03 9.34 -4.70
C ILE A 139 0.10 7.86 -5.04
N PHE A 140 0.82 7.11 -4.20
CA PHE A 140 0.95 5.67 -4.37
C PHE A 140 0.56 4.97 -3.07
N ILE A 141 -0.27 3.93 -3.18
CA ILE A 141 -0.75 3.19 -2.01
C ILE A 141 0.01 1.86 -1.92
N LEU A 142 0.70 1.65 -0.80
CA LEU A 142 1.33 0.37 -0.49
C LEU A 142 0.54 -0.25 0.66
N ALA A 143 -0.11 -1.37 0.40
CA ALA A 143 -0.81 -2.11 1.44
C ALA A 143 -0.02 -3.38 1.76
N ALA A 144 -0.06 -3.82 3.00
CA ALA A 144 0.67 -5.00 3.44
C ALA A 144 -0.27 -6.00 4.11
N THR A 145 -0.05 -7.27 3.82
CA THR A 145 -0.77 -8.36 4.47
C THR A 145 0.08 -9.63 4.51
N ASN A 146 -0.13 -10.44 5.53
CA ASN A 146 0.41 -11.79 5.57
C ASN A 146 -0.64 -12.83 5.14
N ARG A 147 -1.86 -12.39 4.82
CA ARG A 147 -2.99 -13.26 4.51
C ARG A 147 -3.74 -12.78 3.26
N PRO A 148 -3.11 -12.81 2.08
CA PRO A 148 -3.76 -12.28 0.87
C PRO A 148 -5.02 -13.03 0.48
N GLU A 149 -5.15 -14.30 0.89
CA GLU A 149 -6.29 -15.15 0.52
C GLU A 149 -7.60 -14.71 1.18
N VAL A 150 -7.55 -13.94 2.25
CA VAL A 150 -8.78 -13.48 2.93
C VAL A 150 -9.26 -12.12 2.43
N LEU A 151 -8.49 -11.45 1.57
CA LEU A 151 -8.84 -10.11 1.11
C LEU A 151 -10.05 -10.10 0.18
N ASP A 152 -10.86 -9.06 0.30
CA ASP A 152 -11.95 -8.82 -0.63
C ASP A 152 -11.38 -8.57 -2.03
N LYS A 153 -11.94 -9.23 -3.03
CA LYS A 153 -11.48 -9.11 -4.41
C LYS A 153 -11.57 -7.68 -4.95
N ALA A 154 -12.45 -6.87 -4.36
CA ALA A 154 -12.59 -5.48 -4.76
C ALA A 154 -11.29 -4.69 -4.59
N LEU A 155 -10.48 -5.03 -3.57
CA LEU A 155 -9.19 -4.38 -3.34
C LEU A 155 -8.17 -4.71 -4.43
N LEU A 156 -8.33 -5.84 -5.09
CA LEU A 156 -7.35 -6.36 -6.04
C LEU A 156 -7.73 -6.07 -7.50
N ARG A 157 -8.80 -5.32 -7.72
CA ARG A 157 -9.23 -4.95 -9.07
C ARG A 157 -8.23 -4.03 -9.76
N PRO A 158 -8.19 -4.04 -11.11
CA PRO A 158 -7.35 -3.10 -11.84
C PRO A 158 -7.62 -1.65 -11.43
N GLY A 159 -6.56 -0.87 -11.26
CA GLY A 159 -6.65 0.50 -10.78
C GLY A 159 -6.63 0.64 -9.27
N ARG A 160 -6.55 -0.45 -8.55
CA ARG A 160 -6.40 -0.44 -7.08
C ARG A 160 -5.10 -1.14 -6.70
N LEU A 161 -5.13 -2.12 -5.81
CA LEU A 161 -3.94 -2.89 -5.42
C LEU A 161 -3.75 -4.03 -6.44
N ASP A 162 -3.54 -3.65 -7.67
CA ASP A 162 -3.48 -4.62 -8.78
C ASP A 162 -2.08 -5.20 -9.01
N ARG A 163 -1.07 -4.65 -8.34
CA ARG A 163 0.30 -5.17 -8.40
C ARG A 163 0.62 -5.87 -7.08
N ARG A 164 1.05 -7.12 -7.17
CA ARG A 164 1.41 -7.90 -5.98
C ARG A 164 2.92 -8.07 -5.91
N ILE A 165 3.49 -7.70 -4.77
CA ILE A 165 4.92 -7.83 -4.51
C ILE A 165 5.10 -8.78 -3.34
N THR A 166 5.72 -9.92 -3.60
CA THR A 166 5.97 -10.92 -2.56
C THR A 166 7.28 -10.59 -1.85
N VAL A 167 7.20 -10.48 -0.52
CA VAL A 167 8.36 -10.20 0.32
C VAL A 167 8.65 -11.47 1.11
N ASP A 168 9.62 -12.23 0.64
CA ASP A 168 10.03 -13.46 1.32
C ASP A 168 10.90 -13.12 2.52
N ARG A 169 11.05 -14.08 3.43
CA ARG A 169 12.06 -13.97 4.46
C ARG A 169 13.41 -14.18 3.78
N PRO A 170 14.09 -13.11 3.36
CA PRO A 170 15.43 -13.32 2.88
C PRO A 170 16.29 -13.69 4.07
N ASP A 171 17.36 -14.35 3.78
CA ASP A 171 18.47 -14.37 4.68
C ASP A 171 18.62 -12.98 5.28
N LYS A 172 18.60 -12.89 6.60
CA LYS A 172 18.67 -11.62 7.32
C LYS A 172 19.78 -10.72 6.80
N LYS A 173 20.88 -11.32 6.38
CA LYS A 173 22.03 -10.63 5.82
C LYS A 173 21.72 -9.97 4.47
N GLY A 174 21.02 -10.67 3.59
CA GLY A 174 20.66 -10.13 2.28
C GLY A 174 19.72 -8.94 2.38
N ARG A 175 18.77 -8.99 3.32
CA ARG A 175 17.84 -7.87 3.57
C ARG A 175 18.57 -6.62 4.05
N ILE A 176 19.50 -6.79 4.99
CA ILE A 176 20.28 -5.68 5.53
C ILE A 176 21.11 -5.04 4.42
N GLU A 177 21.74 -5.83 3.59
CA GLU A 177 22.53 -5.33 2.47
C GLU A 177 21.66 -4.54 1.47
N THR A 178 20.48 -5.06 1.16
CA THR A 178 19.55 -4.38 0.26
C THR A 178 19.14 -3.01 0.81
N LEU A 179 18.79 -2.95 2.09
CA LEU A 179 18.39 -1.69 2.72
C LEU A 179 19.55 -0.70 2.80
N LYS A 180 20.77 -1.18 3.05
CA LYS A 180 21.96 -0.33 3.08
C LYS A 180 22.28 0.27 1.71
N VAL A 181 22.12 -0.51 0.64
CA VAL A 181 22.34 -0.01 -0.71
C VAL A 181 21.35 1.12 -1.02
N HIS A 182 20.08 0.92 -0.72
CA HIS A 182 19.07 1.94 -0.95
C HIS A 182 19.25 3.17 -0.06
N SER A 183 19.74 2.99 1.15
CA SER A 183 19.99 4.09 2.07
C SER A 183 21.18 4.96 1.65
N LYS A 184 22.14 4.41 0.96
CA LYS A 184 23.32 5.15 0.50
C LYS A 184 23.04 6.10 -0.65
N ASP A 185 21.99 5.82 -1.42
CA ASP A 185 21.64 6.62 -2.58
C ASP A 185 20.69 7.78 -2.23
N VAL A 186 20.39 7.96 -0.95
CA VAL A 186 19.55 9.04 -0.44
C VAL A 186 20.42 10.21 0.10
#